data_e425cedad83727046d9256a09e335a1b
#
_entry.id   e425cedad83727046d9256a09e335a1b
#
_cell.length_a   1.000
_cell.length_b   1.000
_cell.length_c   1.000
_cell.angle_alpha   90.00
_cell.angle_beta   90.00
_cell.angle_gamma   90.00
#
_symmetry.space_group_name_H-M   'P 1'
#
loop_
_entity.id
_entity.type
_entity.pdbx_description
1 polymer ?
#
loop_
_entity_poly.entity_id
_entity_poly.type
_entity_poly.pdbx_seq_one_letter_code
_entity_poly.pdbx_strand_id
1 'polypeptide(L)'
;MEIKERFLNYVSFDTQSVENSQTVPSTSKQLKLGNYLVEELKSLGIENAKIDEFGVVYGTIPSNNNHQGDVIGFIAHMDTSPDASGKDIHPQIIKDYQGQKITLNEDKKLYLDPEQYPQLLHLIHHDLITTDGTTLLGADDKAGIAIIMQMVEYIYNHPEFKHNDIQIAFTPDEEVGCGSNHFDVKYFNADYAYTIDGGDIHIVEYENFNAFSAEVKVHGRSIHPGSAKNKMINSTRVAYEFDSLLPVHMRPESTEGYEGFNHLHAIQGTCEETTMDYIIRNHDLQQAKKQCQEFSVIF
;
A
#
# COMPACT_ATOMS: atom_id res chain seq x y z
N MET A 1 -25.03 -2.11 -9.70
CA MET A 1 -24.23 -3.38 -9.54
C MET A 1 -24.06 -3.60 -8.04
N GLU A 2 -24.14 -4.85 -7.55
CA GLU A 2 -23.88 -5.14 -6.14
C GLU A 2 -22.39 -4.94 -5.81
N ILE A 3 -22.09 -4.44 -4.62
CA ILE A 3 -20.71 -4.14 -4.21
C ILE A 3 -19.76 -5.35 -4.32
N LYS A 4 -20.25 -6.54 -3.99
CA LYS A 4 -19.49 -7.79 -4.13
C LYS A 4 -19.14 -8.10 -5.58
N GLU A 5 -20.07 -7.90 -6.51
CA GLU A 5 -19.83 -8.13 -7.93
C GLU A 5 -18.81 -7.13 -8.48
N ARG A 6 -18.94 -5.88 -8.05
CA ARG A 6 -17.99 -4.81 -8.38
C ARG A 6 -16.59 -5.14 -7.90
N PHE A 7 -16.45 -5.53 -6.64
CA PHE A 7 -15.17 -5.97 -6.07
C PHE A 7 -14.55 -7.15 -6.83
N LEU A 8 -15.34 -8.21 -7.09
CA LEU A 8 -14.87 -9.38 -7.83
C LEU A 8 -14.43 -9.03 -9.26
N ASN A 9 -15.07 -8.05 -9.88
CA ASN A 9 -14.65 -7.54 -11.17
C ASN A 9 -13.31 -6.82 -11.07
N TYR A 10 -13.14 -5.93 -10.10
CA TYR A 10 -11.89 -5.16 -9.96
C TYR A 10 -10.68 -6.04 -9.62
N VAL A 11 -10.83 -7.05 -8.77
CA VAL A 11 -9.73 -7.97 -8.47
C VAL A 11 -9.31 -8.81 -9.66
N SER A 12 -10.15 -8.94 -10.69
CA SER A 12 -9.78 -9.66 -11.92
C SER A 12 -8.70 -8.95 -12.75
N PHE A 13 -8.48 -7.65 -12.52
CA PHE A 13 -7.42 -6.90 -13.19
C PHE A 13 -6.08 -7.16 -12.50
N ASP A 14 -5.09 -7.58 -13.27
CA ASP A 14 -3.68 -7.57 -12.83
C ASP A 14 -3.19 -6.11 -12.82
N THR A 15 -2.94 -5.58 -11.62
CA THR A 15 -2.50 -4.18 -11.41
C THR A 15 -1.23 -4.09 -10.57
N GLN A 16 -0.47 -5.17 -10.49
CA GLN A 16 0.75 -5.23 -9.68
C GLN A 16 1.73 -4.11 -10.04
N SER A 17 2.15 -3.34 -9.05
CA SER A 17 3.21 -2.33 -9.14
C SER A 17 4.60 -2.96 -9.17
N VAL A 18 5.63 -2.18 -9.44
CA VAL A 18 7.02 -2.62 -9.50
C VAL A 18 7.90 -1.56 -8.87
N GLU A 19 8.74 -1.99 -7.91
CA GLU A 19 9.73 -1.14 -7.28
C GLU A 19 10.78 -0.61 -8.27
N ASN A 20 11.32 0.56 -7.96
CA ASN A 20 12.41 1.18 -8.72
C ASN A 20 12.12 1.37 -10.23
N SER A 21 10.85 1.45 -10.61
CA SER A 21 10.44 1.71 -12.00
C SER A 21 10.88 3.09 -12.46
N GLN A 22 11.19 3.19 -13.77
CA GLN A 22 11.50 4.46 -14.42
C GLN A 22 10.26 5.07 -15.12
N THR A 23 9.11 4.43 -15.02
CA THR A 23 7.84 4.90 -15.58
C THR A 23 6.80 5.16 -14.50
N VAL A 24 5.84 6.02 -14.81
CA VAL A 24 4.66 6.30 -13.97
C VAL A 24 3.43 6.12 -14.84
N PRO A 25 2.49 5.24 -14.47
CA PRO A 25 2.61 4.29 -13.37
C PRO A 25 3.75 3.30 -13.58
N SER A 26 4.19 2.66 -12.50
CA SER A 26 5.31 1.70 -12.49
C SER A 26 5.07 0.53 -13.45
N THR A 27 3.81 0.19 -13.67
CA THR A 27 3.39 -0.78 -14.69
C THR A 27 2.17 -0.28 -15.46
N SER A 28 2.16 -0.49 -16.79
CA SER A 28 1.01 -0.15 -17.65
C SER A 28 -0.23 -1.00 -17.37
N LYS A 29 -0.11 -2.07 -16.59
CA LYS A 29 -1.24 -2.93 -16.18
C LYS A 29 -2.30 -2.14 -15.40
N GLN A 30 -1.87 -1.21 -14.56
CA GLN A 30 -2.72 -0.37 -13.71
C GLN A 30 -3.68 0.50 -14.55
N LEU A 31 -3.21 0.96 -15.72
CA LEU A 31 -4.03 1.77 -16.64
C LEU A 31 -5.28 1.05 -17.15
N LYS A 32 -5.27 -0.30 -17.14
CA LYS A 32 -6.45 -1.06 -17.59
C LYS A 32 -7.60 -0.90 -16.61
N LEU A 33 -7.32 -1.02 -15.30
CA LEU A 33 -8.31 -0.76 -14.26
C LEU A 33 -8.70 0.71 -14.26
N GLY A 34 -7.72 1.65 -14.35
CA GLY A 34 -7.99 3.08 -14.36
C GLY A 34 -8.94 3.49 -15.49
N ASN A 35 -8.71 3.01 -16.71
CA ASN A 35 -9.63 3.27 -17.83
C ASN A 35 -11.01 2.64 -17.62
N TYR A 36 -11.07 1.44 -17.08
CA TYR A 36 -12.35 0.80 -16.71
C TYR A 36 -13.13 1.64 -15.71
N LEU A 37 -12.47 2.15 -14.65
CA LEU A 37 -13.09 2.99 -13.63
C LEU A 37 -13.59 4.32 -14.20
N VAL A 38 -12.86 4.94 -15.14
CA VAL A 38 -13.33 6.15 -15.85
C VAL A 38 -14.64 5.88 -16.58
N GLU A 39 -14.72 4.78 -17.34
CA GLU A 39 -15.94 4.43 -18.07
C GLU A 39 -17.09 4.07 -17.13
N GLU A 40 -16.81 3.40 -16.02
CA GLU A 40 -17.85 3.10 -15.01
C GLU A 40 -18.35 4.39 -14.32
N LEU A 41 -17.45 5.30 -13.92
CA LEU A 41 -17.81 6.60 -13.36
C LEU A 41 -18.71 7.40 -14.32
N LYS A 42 -18.38 7.45 -15.61
CA LYS A 42 -19.22 8.08 -16.63
C LYS A 42 -20.58 7.42 -16.76
N SER A 43 -20.63 6.09 -16.73
CA SER A 43 -21.88 5.34 -16.79
C SER A 43 -22.80 5.61 -15.58
N LEU A 44 -22.21 5.97 -14.43
CA LEU A 44 -22.90 6.36 -13.21
C LEU A 44 -23.29 7.86 -13.20
N GLY A 45 -22.91 8.65 -14.22
CA GLY A 45 -23.27 10.06 -14.36
C GLY A 45 -22.16 11.06 -14.08
N ILE A 46 -20.94 10.61 -13.78
CA ILE A 46 -19.79 11.50 -13.59
C ILE A 46 -19.11 11.77 -14.94
N GLU A 47 -19.68 12.71 -15.69
CA GLU A 47 -19.23 13.06 -17.06
C GLU A 47 -17.80 13.61 -17.13
N ASN A 48 -17.31 14.22 -16.05
CA ASN A 48 -15.96 14.78 -15.96
C ASN A 48 -14.90 13.77 -15.55
N ALA A 49 -15.27 12.50 -15.39
CA ALA A 49 -14.30 11.45 -15.05
C ALA A 49 -13.23 11.34 -16.12
N LYS A 50 -11.97 11.30 -15.68
CA LYS A 50 -10.80 11.20 -16.54
C LYS A 50 -9.66 10.44 -15.85
N ILE A 51 -8.76 9.92 -16.64
CA ILE A 51 -7.45 9.46 -16.21
C ILE A 51 -6.40 10.44 -16.75
N ASP A 52 -5.42 10.81 -15.94
CA ASP A 52 -4.36 11.73 -16.36
C ASP A 52 -3.16 10.96 -16.97
N GLU A 53 -2.12 11.70 -17.36
CA GLU A 53 -0.90 11.15 -17.95
C GLU A 53 -0.08 10.27 -16.99
N PHE A 54 -0.30 10.44 -15.68
CA PHE A 54 0.36 9.67 -14.63
C PHE A 54 -0.47 8.46 -14.15
N GLY A 55 -1.65 8.27 -14.74
CA GLY A 55 -2.53 7.16 -14.41
C GLY A 55 -3.48 7.41 -13.22
N VAL A 56 -3.53 8.62 -12.69
CA VAL A 56 -4.49 8.97 -11.65
C VAL A 56 -5.87 9.20 -12.26
N VAL A 57 -6.87 8.51 -11.73
CA VAL A 57 -8.28 8.70 -12.10
C VAL A 57 -8.88 9.78 -11.22
N TYR A 58 -9.61 10.71 -11.81
CA TYR A 58 -10.34 11.77 -11.13
C TYR A 58 -11.80 11.79 -11.56
N GLY A 59 -12.68 12.17 -10.64
CA GLY A 59 -14.09 12.44 -10.89
C GLY A 59 -14.68 13.36 -9.84
N THR A 60 -15.70 14.13 -10.21
CA THR A 60 -16.42 15.02 -9.29
C THR A 60 -17.90 14.74 -9.33
N ILE A 61 -18.52 14.52 -8.18
CA ILE A 61 -19.96 14.55 -8.01
C ILE A 61 -20.34 16.00 -7.66
N PRO A 62 -21.01 16.74 -8.54
CA PRO A 62 -21.35 18.12 -8.26
C PRO A 62 -22.41 18.22 -7.15
N SER A 63 -22.29 19.25 -6.33
CA SER A 63 -23.25 19.56 -5.26
C SER A 63 -24.69 19.55 -5.76
N ASN A 64 -25.60 19.01 -4.98
CA ASN A 64 -27.03 19.07 -5.19
C ASN A 64 -27.78 19.87 -4.10
N ASN A 65 -27.04 20.65 -3.31
CA ASN A 65 -27.60 21.54 -2.30
C ASN A 65 -27.30 23.02 -2.62
N ASN A 66 -28.02 23.94 -1.97
CA ASN A 66 -27.86 25.37 -2.17
C ASN A 66 -26.95 26.02 -1.11
N HIS A 67 -26.32 25.25 -0.26
CA HIS A 67 -25.42 25.75 0.77
C HIS A 67 -23.97 25.60 0.33
N GLN A 68 -23.14 26.60 0.62
CA GLN A 68 -21.69 26.45 0.54
C GLN A 68 -21.22 25.66 1.75
N GLY A 69 -20.43 24.65 1.53
CA GLY A 69 -19.81 23.84 2.57
C GLY A 69 -18.53 23.21 2.00
N ASP A 70 -17.82 22.49 2.85
CA ASP A 70 -16.54 21.89 2.49
C ASP A 70 -16.69 20.87 1.35
N VAL A 71 -15.70 20.84 0.48
CA VAL A 71 -15.53 19.83 -0.57
C VAL A 71 -14.77 18.65 0.02
N ILE A 72 -15.39 17.50 0.01
CA ILE A 72 -14.80 16.26 0.58
C ILE A 72 -14.28 15.40 -0.55
N GLY A 73 -13.06 14.87 -0.37
CA GLY A 73 -12.46 13.88 -1.26
C GLY A 73 -12.52 12.45 -0.72
N PHE A 74 -12.61 11.48 -1.64
CA PHE A 74 -12.40 10.06 -1.35
C PHE A 74 -11.36 9.50 -2.29
N ILE A 75 -10.39 8.78 -1.73
CA ILE A 75 -9.22 8.26 -2.45
C ILE A 75 -9.07 6.77 -2.13
N ALA A 76 -8.68 5.99 -3.12
CA ALA A 76 -8.26 4.60 -2.99
C ALA A 76 -7.15 4.31 -4.01
N HIS A 77 -6.34 3.29 -3.80
CA HIS A 77 -5.31 2.94 -4.78
C HIS A 77 -5.69 1.75 -5.66
N MET A 78 -5.15 1.73 -6.87
CA MET A 78 -5.48 0.72 -7.88
C MET A 78 -4.48 -0.43 -7.93
N ASP A 79 -3.24 -0.18 -7.55
CA ASP A 79 -2.19 -1.18 -7.63
C ASP A 79 -2.28 -2.22 -6.52
N THR A 80 -1.54 -3.29 -6.69
CA THR A 80 -1.34 -4.33 -5.70
C THR A 80 0.14 -4.53 -5.46
N SER A 81 0.50 -4.96 -4.26
CA SER A 81 1.87 -5.15 -3.81
C SER A 81 2.70 -6.02 -4.77
N PRO A 82 3.99 -5.70 -4.97
CA PRO A 82 4.93 -6.54 -5.70
C PRO A 82 5.30 -7.84 -4.97
N ASP A 83 4.95 -7.99 -3.68
CA ASP A 83 5.38 -9.11 -2.84
C ASP A 83 4.86 -10.48 -3.29
N ALA A 84 3.68 -10.51 -3.92
CA ALA A 84 3.12 -11.72 -4.48
C ALA A 84 2.33 -11.45 -5.76
N SER A 85 2.13 -12.48 -6.57
CA SER A 85 1.43 -12.34 -7.85
C SER A 85 0.01 -11.80 -7.69
N GLY A 86 -0.35 -10.79 -8.48
CA GLY A 86 -1.71 -10.27 -8.65
C GLY A 86 -2.35 -10.72 -9.98
N LYS A 87 -1.82 -11.77 -10.61
CA LYS A 87 -2.27 -12.26 -11.92
C LYS A 87 -3.05 -13.58 -11.80
N ASP A 88 -4.09 -13.72 -12.62
CA ASP A 88 -4.95 -14.93 -12.68
C ASP A 88 -5.52 -15.28 -11.31
N ILE A 89 -6.13 -14.30 -10.65
CA ILE A 89 -6.71 -14.43 -9.31
C ILE A 89 -7.96 -15.32 -9.37
N HIS A 90 -8.05 -16.28 -8.43
CA HIS A 90 -9.20 -17.20 -8.30
C HIS A 90 -9.93 -16.93 -6.96
N PRO A 91 -10.88 -16.00 -6.93
CA PRO A 91 -11.63 -15.70 -5.72
C PRO A 91 -12.49 -16.88 -5.26
N GLN A 92 -12.51 -17.14 -3.96
CA GLN A 92 -13.38 -18.12 -3.31
C GLN A 92 -14.31 -17.42 -2.33
N ILE A 93 -15.59 -17.81 -2.34
CA ILE A 93 -16.60 -17.22 -1.44
C ILE A 93 -16.99 -18.26 -0.39
N ILE A 94 -16.70 -17.96 0.86
CA ILE A 94 -17.10 -18.75 2.03
C ILE A 94 -18.33 -18.08 2.64
N LYS A 95 -19.47 -18.75 2.61
CA LYS A 95 -20.70 -18.24 3.17
C LYS A 95 -20.82 -18.57 4.63
N ASP A 96 -21.33 -17.60 5.43
CA ASP A 96 -21.66 -17.77 6.85
C ASP A 96 -20.54 -18.53 7.61
N TYR A 97 -19.36 -17.92 7.62
CA TYR A 97 -18.16 -18.53 8.22
C TYR A 97 -18.39 -18.91 9.68
N GLN A 98 -18.05 -20.14 10.07
CA GLN A 98 -18.33 -20.72 11.40
C GLN A 98 -17.07 -20.87 12.26
N GLY A 99 -15.94 -20.26 11.91
CA GLY A 99 -14.70 -20.37 12.68
C GLY A 99 -13.84 -21.60 12.36
N GLN A 100 -14.19 -22.36 11.32
CA GLN A 100 -13.42 -23.52 10.87
C GLN A 100 -12.19 -23.08 10.07
N LYS A 101 -11.21 -23.98 10.00
CA LYS A 101 -10.09 -23.87 9.06
C LYS A 101 -10.62 -23.79 7.62
N ILE A 102 -10.12 -22.82 6.85
CA ILE A 102 -10.48 -22.60 5.44
C ILE A 102 -9.40 -23.24 4.56
N THR A 103 -9.78 -24.16 3.71
CA THR A 103 -8.89 -24.71 2.68
C THR A 103 -8.87 -23.78 1.49
N LEU A 104 -7.71 -23.19 1.19
CA LEU A 104 -7.50 -22.38 0.01
C LEU A 104 -7.12 -23.24 -1.19
N ASN A 105 -6.19 -24.19 -0.98
CA ASN A 105 -5.69 -25.08 -2.02
C ASN A 105 -5.22 -26.40 -1.40
N GLU A 106 -5.91 -27.49 -1.69
CA GLU A 106 -5.56 -28.81 -1.14
C GLU A 106 -4.22 -29.34 -1.70
N ASP A 107 -4.00 -29.19 -3.00
CA ASP A 107 -2.82 -29.71 -3.68
C ASP A 107 -1.55 -29.06 -3.14
N LYS A 108 -1.60 -27.76 -2.86
CA LYS A 108 -0.50 -26.96 -2.30
C LYS A 108 -0.49 -26.91 -0.78
N LYS A 109 -1.48 -27.51 -0.13
CA LYS A 109 -1.69 -27.50 1.33
C LYS A 109 -1.72 -26.08 1.92
N LEU A 110 -2.44 -25.20 1.24
CA LEU A 110 -2.61 -23.82 1.68
C LEU A 110 -3.95 -23.68 2.44
N TYR A 111 -3.88 -23.10 3.62
CA TYR A 111 -5.01 -22.96 4.53
C TYR A 111 -4.98 -21.61 5.24
N LEU A 112 -6.14 -21.09 5.58
CA LEU A 112 -6.31 -20.09 6.62
C LEU A 112 -6.82 -20.80 7.89
N ASP A 113 -5.99 -20.86 8.90
CA ASP A 113 -6.24 -21.58 10.14
C ASP A 113 -6.42 -20.59 11.29
N PRO A 114 -7.56 -20.59 11.99
CA PRO A 114 -7.79 -19.68 13.13
C PRO A 114 -6.75 -19.83 14.26
N GLU A 115 -6.06 -20.97 14.36
CA GLU A 115 -4.96 -21.13 15.32
C GLU A 115 -3.74 -20.27 14.95
N GLN A 116 -3.52 -20.03 13.64
CA GLN A 116 -2.45 -19.17 13.13
C GLN A 116 -2.92 -17.72 12.93
N TYR A 117 -4.19 -17.53 12.61
CA TYR A 117 -4.82 -16.24 12.29
C TYR A 117 -6.05 -16.02 13.19
N PRO A 118 -5.87 -15.72 14.50
CA PRO A 118 -6.98 -15.61 15.46
C PRO A 118 -8.03 -14.57 15.10
N GLN A 119 -7.66 -13.54 14.32
CA GLN A 119 -8.59 -12.51 13.82
C GLN A 119 -9.73 -13.09 12.98
N LEU A 120 -9.57 -14.28 12.38
CA LEU A 120 -10.65 -14.97 11.67
C LEU A 120 -11.84 -15.27 12.57
N LEU A 121 -11.62 -15.45 13.87
CA LEU A 121 -12.69 -15.73 14.83
C LEU A 121 -13.62 -14.52 15.04
N HIS A 122 -13.18 -13.32 14.72
CA HIS A 122 -14.00 -12.11 14.73
C HIS A 122 -14.96 -12.04 13.53
N LEU A 123 -14.74 -12.90 12.52
CA LEU A 123 -15.50 -12.92 11.27
C LEU A 123 -16.54 -14.05 11.23
N ILE A 124 -16.82 -14.71 12.36
CA ILE A 124 -17.87 -15.73 12.46
C ILE A 124 -19.21 -15.09 12.10
N HIS A 125 -20.01 -15.81 11.31
CA HIS A 125 -21.27 -15.37 10.71
C HIS A 125 -21.14 -14.29 9.61
N HIS A 126 -19.92 -14.03 9.11
CA HIS A 126 -19.73 -13.20 7.93
C HIS A 126 -19.48 -14.05 6.68
N ASP A 127 -19.80 -13.49 5.53
CA ASP A 127 -19.33 -14.00 4.25
C ASP A 127 -17.90 -13.55 4.01
N LEU A 128 -17.02 -14.46 3.65
CA LEU A 128 -15.61 -14.15 3.38
C LEU A 128 -15.30 -14.33 1.90
N ILE A 129 -14.40 -13.49 1.39
CA ILE A 129 -13.82 -13.64 0.05
C ILE A 129 -12.32 -13.86 0.23
N THR A 130 -11.80 -14.96 -0.30
CA THR A 130 -10.39 -15.32 -0.29
C THR A 130 -9.90 -15.62 -1.70
N THR A 131 -8.59 -15.85 -1.88
CA THR A 131 -8.05 -16.49 -3.08
C THR A 131 -7.88 -17.99 -2.85
N ASP A 132 -7.34 -18.68 -3.86
CA ASP A 132 -6.82 -20.04 -3.73
C ASP A 132 -5.43 -20.09 -3.04
N GLY A 133 -4.95 -18.99 -2.49
CA GLY A 133 -3.67 -18.87 -1.79
C GLY A 133 -2.43 -18.86 -2.71
N THR A 134 -2.60 -18.86 -4.03
CA THR A 134 -1.46 -18.79 -4.97
C THR A 134 -1.16 -17.38 -5.45
N THR A 135 -2.06 -16.44 -5.15
CA THR A 135 -1.96 -15.02 -5.50
C THR A 135 -2.42 -14.15 -4.33
N LEU A 136 -2.16 -12.85 -4.41
CA LEU A 136 -2.92 -11.87 -3.65
C LEU A 136 -4.39 -11.90 -4.10
N LEU A 137 -5.31 -11.51 -3.22
CA LEU A 137 -6.70 -11.21 -3.61
C LEU A 137 -6.78 -9.82 -4.25
N GLY A 138 -5.99 -8.87 -3.73
CA GLY A 138 -6.03 -7.45 -4.11
C GLY A 138 -7.20 -6.71 -3.45
N ALA A 139 -7.64 -7.16 -2.27
CA ALA A 139 -8.61 -6.43 -1.46
C ALA A 139 -8.06 -5.06 -1.05
N ASP A 140 -6.79 -5.02 -0.75
CA ASP A 140 -5.95 -3.86 -0.65
C ASP A 140 -5.50 -3.47 -2.06
N ASP A 141 -5.99 -2.33 -2.67
CA ASP A 141 -7.10 -1.52 -2.10
C ASP A 141 -8.33 -1.47 -3.06
N LYS A 142 -8.55 -2.54 -3.82
CA LYS A 142 -9.74 -2.63 -4.69
C LYS A 142 -11.06 -2.73 -3.91
N ALA A 143 -10.99 -3.03 -2.61
CA ALA A 143 -12.16 -2.94 -1.74
C ALA A 143 -12.55 -1.47 -1.50
N GLY A 144 -11.58 -0.60 -1.22
CA GLY A 144 -11.81 0.84 -1.11
C GLY A 144 -12.38 1.43 -2.41
N ILE A 145 -11.84 1.03 -3.57
CA ILE A 145 -12.40 1.41 -4.87
C ILE A 145 -13.88 0.98 -4.96
N ALA A 146 -14.19 -0.28 -4.61
CA ALA A 146 -15.55 -0.79 -4.70
C ALA A 146 -16.52 -0.05 -3.76
N ILE A 147 -16.07 0.33 -2.58
CA ILE A 147 -16.82 1.13 -1.59
C ILE A 147 -17.12 2.52 -2.15
N ILE A 148 -16.10 3.22 -2.69
CA ILE A 148 -16.27 4.55 -3.28
C ILE A 148 -17.23 4.48 -4.47
N MET A 149 -17.07 3.52 -5.36
CA MET A 149 -17.95 3.38 -6.52
C MET A 149 -19.39 3.02 -6.14
N GLN A 150 -19.57 2.26 -5.05
CA GLN A 150 -20.91 1.98 -4.52
C GLN A 150 -21.55 3.22 -3.89
N MET A 151 -20.75 4.06 -3.22
CA MET A 151 -21.20 5.36 -2.73
C MET A 151 -21.66 6.27 -3.88
N VAL A 152 -20.92 6.33 -4.98
CA VAL A 152 -21.30 7.08 -6.19
C VAL A 152 -22.66 6.63 -6.69
N GLU A 153 -22.82 5.33 -6.91
CA GLU A 153 -24.09 4.77 -7.39
C GLU A 153 -25.24 5.06 -6.44
N TYR A 154 -24.99 4.98 -5.12
CA TYR A 154 -25.98 5.33 -4.10
C TYR A 154 -26.43 6.79 -4.21
N ILE A 155 -25.50 7.71 -4.27
CA ILE A 155 -25.80 9.17 -4.36
C ILE A 155 -26.63 9.49 -5.61
N TYR A 156 -26.29 8.95 -6.77
CA TYR A 156 -27.04 9.17 -8.00
C TYR A 156 -28.44 8.54 -7.97
N ASN A 157 -28.64 7.44 -7.27
CA ASN A 157 -29.93 6.80 -7.10
C ASN A 157 -30.80 7.43 -6.01
N HIS A 158 -30.23 8.30 -5.16
CA HIS A 158 -30.89 8.96 -4.03
C HIS A 158 -30.71 10.49 -4.09
N PRO A 159 -31.36 11.19 -5.03
CA PRO A 159 -31.22 12.64 -5.20
C PRO A 159 -31.71 13.47 -4.00
N GLU A 160 -32.47 12.85 -3.10
CA GLU A 160 -32.86 13.43 -1.81
C GLU A 160 -31.69 13.57 -0.85
N PHE A 161 -30.64 12.75 -0.97
CA PHE A 161 -29.41 12.86 -0.20
C PHE A 161 -28.64 14.13 -0.60
N LYS A 162 -28.61 15.12 0.31
CA LYS A 162 -27.98 16.41 0.04
C LYS A 162 -26.50 16.39 0.40
N HIS A 163 -25.66 16.85 -0.55
CA HIS A 163 -24.21 16.90 -0.41
C HIS A 163 -23.64 18.13 -1.11
N ASN A 164 -22.45 18.53 -0.69
CA ASN A 164 -21.60 19.47 -1.42
C ASN A 164 -20.87 18.75 -2.56
N ASP A 165 -19.93 19.42 -3.22
CA ASP A 165 -19.08 18.74 -4.18
C ASP A 165 -18.31 17.61 -3.50
N ILE A 166 -18.27 16.46 -4.15
CA ILE A 166 -17.48 15.29 -3.70
C ILE A 166 -16.46 14.98 -4.78
N GLN A 167 -15.20 14.96 -4.37
CA GLN A 167 -14.09 14.60 -5.25
C GLN A 167 -13.74 13.12 -5.08
N ILE A 168 -13.40 12.48 -6.18
CA ILE A 168 -13.00 11.06 -6.21
C ILE A 168 -11.67 10.97 -6.92
N ALA A 169 -10.74 10.19 -6.36
CA ALA A 169 -9.52 9.84 -7.04
C ALA A 169 -9.14 8.37 -6.80
N PHE A 170 -8.55 7.75 -7.85
CA PHE A 170 -7.91 6.46 -7.73
C PHE A 170 -6.47 6.59 -8.20
N THR A 171 -5.53 6.24 -7.31
CA THR A 171 -4.09 6.45 -7.51
C THR A 171 -3.39 5.16 -7.94
N PRO A 172 -2.36 5.24 -8.78
CA PRO A 172 -1.43 4.13 -9.01
C PRO A 172 -0.29 4.17 -7.98
N ASP A 173 0.50 3.08 -7.90
CA ASP A 173 1.82 3.01 -7.26
C ASP A 173 1.88 3.37 -5.77
N GLU A 174 0.79 3.15 -5.04
CA GLU A 174 0.76 3.35 -3.58
C GLU A 174 1.71 2.36 -2.90
N GLU A 175 1.63 1.09 -3.24
CA GLU A 175 2.36 -0.05 -2.67
C GLU A 175 3.90 0.01 -2.83
N VAL A 176 4.35 0.90 -3.70
CA VAL A 176 5.78 1.21 -3.88
C VAL A 176 6.12 2.63 -3.40
N GLY A 177 5.23 3.24 -2.62
CA GLY A 177 5.43 4.55 -1.96
C GLY A 177 5.43 5.74 -2.92
N CYS A 178 4.86 5.61 -4.11
CA CYS A 178 4.87 6.64 -5.14
C CYS A 178 3.48 7.22 -5.46
N GLY A 179 2.41 6.73 -4.83
CA GLY A 179 1.01 7.08 -5.15
C GLY A 179 0.69 8.57 -5.11
N SER A 180 1.34 9.33 -4.24
CA SER A 180 1.12 10.77 -4.11
C SER A 180 2.03 11.64 -4.99
N ASN A 181 3.07 11.09 -5.63
CA ASN A 181 4.13 11.87 -6.28
C ASN A 181 3.62 12.75 -7.44
N HIS A 182 2.58 12.31 -8.14
CA HIS A 182 2.00 13.00 -9.28
C HIS A 182 0.52 13.37 -9.06
N PHE A 183 0.04 13.31 -7.82
CA PHE A 183 -1.33 13.66 -7.50
C PHE A 183 -1.55 15.17 -7.64
N ASP A 184 -2.45 15.59 -8.51
CA ASP A 184 -2.77 17.00 -8.71
C ASP A 184 -3.76 17.51 -7.65
N VAL A 185 -3.21 17.94 -6.51
CA VAL A 185 -4.00 18.48 -5.38
C VAL A 185 -4.85 19.69 -5.80
N LYS A 186 -4.34 20.51 -6.74
CA LYS A 186 -5.07 21.70 -7.21
C LYS A 186 -6.26 21.32 -8.07
N TYR A 187 -6.10 20.31 -8.92
CA TYR A 187 -7.20 19.80 -9.73
C TYR A 187 -8.21 19.07 -8.87
N PHE A 188 -7.75 18.24 -7.93
CA PHE A 188 -8.63 17.53 -7.00
C PHE A 188 -9.45 18.45 -6.14
N ASN A 189 -8.88 19.57 -5.69
CA ASN A 189 -9.57 20.72 -5.08
C ASN A 189 -10.56 20.34 -3.97
N ALA A 190 -10.19 19.38 -3.11
CA ALA A 190 -10.93 19.06 -1.90
C ALA A 190 -10.36 19.86 -0.71
N ASP A 191 -11.23 20.28 0.22
CA ASP A 191 -10.80 20.90 1.49
C ASP A 191 -10.10 19.89 2.38
N TYR A 192 -10.60 18.65 2.38
CA TYR A 192 -9.96 17.48 2.99
C TYR A 192 -10.44 16.19 2.30
N ALA A 193 -9.68 15.12 2.49
CA ALA A 193 -10.01 13.84 1.87
C ALA A 193 -9.82 12.68 2.85
N TYR A 194 -10.57 11.61 2.61
CA TYR A 194 -10.41 10.31 3.25
C TYR A 194 -9.83 9.32 2.26
N THR A 195 -8.73 8.69 2.61
CA THR A 195 -8.25 7.49 1.94
C THR A 195 -9.03 6.31 2.50
N ILE A 196 -9.71 5.57 1.62
CA ILE A 196 -10.49 4.38 1.99
C ILE A 196 -9.60 3.17 1.80
N ASP A 197 -8.66 3.04 2.70
CA ASP A 197 -7.61 2.03 2.69
C ASP A 197 -7.32 1.65 4.13
N GLY A 198 -6.97 0.40 4.40
CA GLY A 198 -6.61 -0.02 5.74
C GLY A 198 -7.40 -1.19 6.30
N GLY A 199 -7.23 -1.45 7.60
CA GLY A 199 -7.60 -2.67 8.29
C GLY A 199 -8.99 -2.67 8.92
N ASP A 200 -9.10 -2.21 10.14
CA ASP A 200 -10.35 -2.31 10.91
C ASP A 200 -11.32 -1.19 10.52
N ILE A 201 -12.55 -1.59 10.13
CA ILE A 201 -13.64 -0.68 9.74
C ILE A 201 -14.02 0.35 10.84
N HIS A 202 -13.65 0.13 12.08
CA HIS A 202 -13.95 1.01 13.21
C HIS A 202 -12.83 2.00 13.51
N ILE A 203 -11.74 1.98 12.77
CA ILE A 203 -10.58 2.85 12.98
C ILE A 203 -10.58 3.97 11.94
N VAL A 204 -10.34 5.19 12.40
CA VAL A 204 -10.03 6.35 11.55
C VAL A 204 -8.65 6.85 11.97
N GLU A 205 -7.70 6.74 11.07
CA GLU A 205 -6.36 7.27 11.25
C GLU A 205 -6.32 8.71 10.75
N TYR A 206 -5.85 9.64 11.59
CA TYR A 206 -5.77 11.07 11.27
C TYR A 206 -4.38 11.67 11.53
N GLU A 207 -3.45 10.83 11.93
CA GLU A 207 -2.05 11.18 12.15
C GLU A 207 -1.15 10.42 11.16
N ASN A 208 -0.06 11.07 10.77
CA ASN A 208 0.96 10.45 9.94
C ASN A 208 2.34 10.57 10.59
N PHE A 209 3.33 10.00 9.96
CA PHE A 209 4.72 10.06 10.40
C PHE A 209 5.62 10.56 9.27
N ASN A 210 6.84 10.97 9.65
CA ASN A 210 7.87 11.32 8.68
C ASN A 210 8.63 10.05 8.27
N ALA A 211 8.75 9.84 6.97
CA ALA A 211 9.34 8.67 6.36
C ALA A 211 10.62 9.05 5.60
N PHE A 212 11.70 8.34 5.88
CA PHE A 212 12.96 8.42 5.16
C PHE A 212 13.48 7.03 4.87
N SER A 213 14.39 6.92 3.91
CA SER A 213 15.18 5.73 3.66
C SER A 213 16.66 6.07 3.69
N ALA A 214 17.49 5.07 4.00
CA ALA A 214 18.93 5.19 3.91
C ALA A 214 19.50 3.94 3.25
N GLU A 215 20.28 4.12 2.20
CA GLU A 215 21.10 3.09 1.59
C GLU A 215 22.53 3.24 2.11
N VAL A 216 23.07 2.17 2.70
CA VAL A 216 24.45 2.12 3.20
C VAL A 216 25.24 1.12 2.37
N LYS A 217 26.22 1.60 1.61
CA LYS A 217 27.14 0.77 0.84
C LYS A 217 28.50 0.65 1.52
N VAL A 218 28.90 -0.56 1.80
CA VAL A 218 30.20 -0.87 2.39
C VAL A 218 31.08 -1.54 1.35
N HIS A 219 32.20 -0.90 1.04
CA HIS A 219 33.21 -1.45 0.13
C HIS A 219 34.32 -2.17 0.92
N GLY A 220 34.57 -3.39 0.56
CA GLY A 220 35.61 -4.23 1.15
C GLY A 220 36.80 -4.45 0.21
N ARG A 221 37.64 -5.39 0.60
CA ARG A 221 38.75 -5.85 -0.20
C ARG A 221 38.94 -7.37 -0.03
N SER A 222 38.58 -8.11 -1.06
CA SER A 222 38.72 -9.58 -1.06
C SER A 222 40.16 -9.99 -1.30
N ILE A 223 40.61 -10.98 -0.56
CA ILE A 223 41.93 -11.62 -0.68
C ILE A 223 41.69 -13.11 -0.46
N HIS A 224 42.49 -13.95 -1.11
CA HIS A 224 42.49 -15.40 -0.84
C HIS A 224 42.62 -15.66 0.67
N PRO A 225 41.72 -16.45 1.29
CA PRO A 225 41.69 -16.65 2.75
C PRO A 225 43.00 -17.02 3.37
N GLY A 226 43.79 -17.88 2.71
CA GLY A 226 45.10 -18.29 3.18
C GLY A 226 46.16 -17.18 3.25
N SER A 227 45.91 -16.00 2.63
CA SER A 227 46.80 -14.85 2.59
C SER A 227 46.14 -13.57 3.13
N ALA A 228 45.02 -13.71 3.80
CA ALA A 228 44.12 -12.59 4.14
C ALA A 228 44.56 -11.77 5.36
N LYS A 229 45.43 -12.33 6.20
CA LYS A 229 45.85 -11.69 7.47
C LYS A 229 46.39 -10.27 7.21
N ASN A 230 45.79 -9.28 7.87
CA ASN A 230 46.11 -7.84 7.78
C ASN A 230 45.94 -7.22 6.37
N LYS A 231 45.19 -7.91 5.48
CA LYS A 231 44.98 -7.44 4.10
C LYS A 231 43.49 -7.43 3.69
N MET A 232 42.75 -8.44 4.11
CA MET A 232 41.32 -8.54 3.78
C MET A 232 40.52 -7.52 4.58
N ILE A 233 39.57 -6.87 3.91
CA ILE A 233 38.49 -6.13 4.54
C ILE A 233 37.20 -6.78 4.03
N ASN A 234 36.49 -7.45 4.92
CA ASN A 234 35.25 -8.12 4.56
C ASN A 234 34.07 -7.16 4.77
N SER A 235 33.51 -6.67 3.67
CA SER A 235 32.42 -5.68 3.72
C SER A 235 31.20 -6.15 4.51
N THR A 236 30.86 -7.44 4.43
CA THR A 236 29.72 -8.00 5.18
C THR A 236 29.94 -7.93 6.71
N ARG A 237 31.16 -8.10 7.18
CA ARG A 237 31.48 -7.94 8.61
C ARG A 237 31.44 -6.49 9.06
N VAL A 238 31.94 -5.58 8.22
CA VAL A 238 31.88 -4.12 8.49
C VAL A 238 30.42 -3.65 8.48
N ALA A 239 29.60 -4.16 7.56
CA ALA A 239 28.18 -3.87 7.52
C ALA A 239 27.46 -4.33 8.80
N TYR A 240 27.76 -5.52 9.29
CA TYR A 240 27.24 -6.02 10.57
C TYR A 240 27.68 -5.14 11.76
N GLU A 241 28.93 -4.70 11.77
CA GLU A 241 29.45 -3.79 12.80
C GLU A 241 28.73 -2.44 12.74
N PHE A 242 28.51 -1.89 11.54
CA PHE A 242 27.72 -0.67 11.35
C PHE A 242 26.32 -0.81 11.97
N ASP A 243 25.57 -1.84 11.64
CA ASP A 243 24.22 -2.06 12.20
C ASP A 243 24.25 -2.16 13.72
N SER A 244 25.29 -2.79 14.29
CA SER A 244 25.45 -2.93 15.73
C SER A 244 25.71 -1.62 16.48
N LEU A 245 26.16 -0.58 15.80
CA LEU A 245 26.38 0.76 16.35
C LEU A 245 25.10 1.59 16.37
N LEU A 246 24.08 1.22 15.58
CA LEU A 246 22.77 1.87 15.64
C LEU A 246 22.04 1.52 16.95
N PRO A 247 21.27 2.44 17.52
CA PRO A 247 20.60 2.24 18.79
C PRO A 247 19.61 1.08 18.78
N VAL A 248 19.83 0.05 19.56
CA VAL A 248 18.96 -1.15 19.63
C VAL A 248 17.51 -0.79 20.02
N HIS A 249 17.33 0.24 20.87
CA HIS A 249 16.00 0.69 21.31
C HIS A 249 15.22 1.41 20.18
N MET A 250 15.85 1.70 19.07
CA MET A 250 15.20 2.28 17.87
C MET A 250 14.91 1.24 16.79
N ARG A 251 14.98 -0.02 17.08
CA ARG A 251 14.53 -1.06 16.16
C ARG A 251 13.01 -1.24 16.26
N PRO A 252 12.28 -1.58 15.19
CA PRO A 252 10.82 -1.75 15.24
C PRO A 252 10.35 -2.70 16.32
N GLU A 253 11.10 -3.78 16.56
CA GLU A 253 10.80 -4.77 17.62
C GLU A 253 10.98 -4.25 19.04
N SER A 254 11.50 -3.03 19.20
CA SER A 254 11.77 -2.39 20.51
C SER A 254 11.03 -1.08 20.68
N THR A 255 10.17 -0.69 19.73
CA THR A 255 9.46 0.61 19.71
C THR A 255 7.95 0.42 19.76
N GLU A 256 7.24 1.40 20.32
CA GLU A 256 5.78 1.43 20.37
C GLU A 256 5.25 2.87 20.27
N GLY A 257 3.96 3.02 19.97
CA GLY A 257 3.26 4.31 19.94
C GLY A 257 3.93 5.32 19.00
N TYR A 258 4.33 6.47 19.53
CA TYR A 258 4.96 7.56 18.78
C TYR A 258 6.49 7.50 18.71
N GLU A 259 7.09 6.41 19.15
CA GLU A 259 8.54 6.23 19.08
C GLU A 259 8.99 6.06 17.62
N GLY A 260 10.10 6.71 17.26
CA GLY A 260 10.70 6.54 15.95
C GLY A 260 11.57 5.29 15.87
N PHE A 261 11.75 4.75 14.67
CA PHE A 261 12.57 3.57 14.47
C PHE A 261 13.49 3.65 13.26
N ASN A 262 14.55 2.82 13.30
CA ASN A 262 15.45 2.51 12.19
C ASN A 262 15.33 1.00 11.89
N HIS A 263 14.70 0.65 10.79
CA HIS A 263 14.47 -0.73 10.38
C HIS A 263 15.44 -1.14 9.29
N LEU A 264 16.33 -2.10 9.58
CA LEU A 264 17.11 -2.76 8.53
C LEU A 264 16.16 -3.65 7.73
N HIS A 265 15.73 -3.16 6.57
CA HIS A 265 14.76 -3.83 5.70
C HIS A 265 15.41 -4.91 4.84
N ALA A 266 16.58 -4.61 4.27
CA ALA A 266 17.30 -5.56 3.44
C ALA A 266 18.82 -5.44 3.64
N ILE A 267 19.52 -6.55 3.47
CA ILE A 267 20.97 -6.62 3.41
C ILE A 267 21.40 -7.64 2.37
N GLN A 268 22.27 -7.23 1.47
CA GLN A 268 22.84 -8.09 0.46
C GLN A 268 24.33 -7.80 0.30
N GLY A 269 25.17 -8.84 0.27
CA GLY A 269 26.59 -8.58 0.14
C GLY A 269 27.49 -9.79 -0.05
N THR A 270 28.74 -9.45 -0.36
CA THR A 270 29.87 -10.35 -0.49
C THR A 270 31.05 -9.81 0.33
N CYS A 271 32.25 -10.37 0.18
CA CYS A 271 33.45 -9.79 0.81
C CYS A 271 33.84 -8.42 0.22
N GLU A 272 33.47 -8.15 -1.03
CA GLU A 272 33.89 -6.95 -1.77
C GLU A 272 32.93 -5.76 -1.59
N GLU A 273 31.63 -6.05 -1.55
CA GLU A 273 30.61 -5.03 -1.39
C GLU A 273 29.40 -5.58 -0.63
N THR A 274 28.83 -4.78 0.23
CA THR A 274 27.57 -5.07 0.94
C THR A 274 26.71 -3.81 0.92
N THR A 275 25.45 -3.98 0.55
CA THR A 275 24.41 -2.94 0.60
C THR A 275 23.43 -3.28 1.70
N MET A 276 23.05 -2.27 2.46
CA MET A 276 22.00 -2.34 3.48
C MET A 276 20.97 -1.24 3.19
N ASP A 277 19.69 -1.61 3.21
CA ASP A 277 18.57 -0.69 3.02
C ASP A 277 17.81 -0.51 4.33
N TYR A 278 17.67 0.72 4.77
CA TYR A 278 16.99 1.09 6.00
C TYR A 278 15.73 1.89 5.72
N ILE A 279 14.69 1.57 6.45
CA ILE A 279 13.46 2.36 6.58
C ILE A 279 13.53 3.15 7.88
N ILE A 280 13.38 4.46 7.82
CA ILE A 280 13.45 5.37 8.96
C ILE A 280 12.08 6.02 9.14
N ARG A 281 11.53 5.96 10.36
CA ARG A 281 10.24 6.56 10.69
C ARG A 281 10.35 7.34 11.99
N ASN A 282 9.64 8.47 12.06
CA ASN A 282 9.45 9.21 13.30
C ASN A 282 8.26 10.17 13.16
N HIS A 283 7.46 10.34 14.20
CA HIS A 283 6.38 11.31 14.22
C HIS A 283 6.89 12.75 14.27
N ASP A 284 8.03 12.99 14.92
CA ASP A 284 8.70 14.30 14.95
C ASP A 284 9.71 14.45 13.82
N LEU A 285 9.52 15.46 12.97
CA LEU A 285 10.39 15.73 11.82
C LEU A 285 11.85 16.03 12.21
N GLN A 286 12.08 16.70 13.34
CA GLN A 286 13.44 17.04 13.77
C GLN A 286 14.16 15.79 14.27
N GLN A 287 13.47 14.91 14.98
CA GLN A 287 14.02 13.62 15.38
C GLN A 287 14.29 12.72 14.17
N ALA A 288 13.38 12.66 13.19
CA ALA A 288 13.58 11.92 11.95
C ALA A 288 14.84 12.40 11.20
N LYS A 289 15.04 13.72 11.09
CA LYS A 289 16.26 14.30 10.49
C LYS A 289 17.53 13.96 11.30
N LYS A 290 17.43 13.94 12.62
CA LYS A 290 18.53 13.53 13.49
C LYS A 290 18.90 12.06 13.28
N GLN A 291 17.90 11.17 13.20
CA GLN A 291 18.12 9.77 12.86
C GLN A 291 18.89 9.64 11.54
N CYS A 292 18.46 10.34 10.47
CA CYS A 292 19.19 10.35 9.18
C CYS A 292 20.65 10.84 9.33
N GLN A 293 20.91 11.85 10.17
CA GLN A 293 22.26 12.34 10.41
C GLN A 293 23.14 11.32 11.15
N GLU A 294 22.56 10.53 12.05
CA GLU A 294 23.30 9.50 12.79
C GLU A 294 23.92 8.47 11.85
N PHE A 295 23.24 8.10 10.75
CA PHE A 295 23.80 7.23 9.71
C PHE A 295 25.08 7.80 9.08
N SER A 296 25.20 9.12 8.97
CA SER A 296 26.35 9.79 8.32
C SER A 296 27.54 10.02 9.25
N VAL A 297 27.41 9.78 10.57
CA VAL A 297 28.48 10.03 11.56
C VAL A 297 29.02 8.75 12.21
N ILE A 298 28.47 7.58 11.88
CA ILE A 298 28.93 6.31 12.46
C ILE A 298 30.31 5.88 11.92
N PHE A 299 30.72 6.35 10.76
CA PHE A 299 32.06 6.12 10.17
C PHE A 299 32.76 7.42 9.78
#